data_871fe1e24d161fb4fb147f0a079cccbd
#
_entry.id   871fe1e24d161fb4fb147f0a079cccbd
#
_cell.length_a   1.000
_cell.length_b   1.000
_cell.length_c   1.000
_cell.angle_alpha   90.00
_cell.angle_beta   90.00
_cell.angle_gamma   90.00
#
_symmetry.space_group_name_H-M   'P 1'
#
loop_
_entity.id
_entity.type
_entity.pdbx_description
1 polymer ?
#
loop_
_entity_poly.entity_id
_entity_poly.type
_entity_poly.pdbx_seq_one_letter_code
_entity_poly.pdbx_strand_id
1 'polypeptide(L)'
;MNILKLELTHFGKFHLKTITFTSGLNIVYGKNEAGKSTIHAFVRSMLFGIQDTEEGNERYSHYLPWETPHDFCGRMWIKKDDKVYRIERNFLRPQPTVRVFDDETGESLQPAKQHLRQILSGLTETSYLNTICIEQLKSATDPQLAKELEDMAVNASRSKNLNIDVKQAKQELLLKKQSLQSQIVNDVDSVHQKNQKMADESGKRLSRLQRSRYIREKQSSDLQTKIETERRQAEEELMAYERERNELRRRYESDKKASENAANANMTAAGGHGWLIWLVLAVLAGAFSIYRYSSVGMTNRGDFWMITIGACAAFVCIVSMFLCAWKSKDNKKNAFAAQKISKELKEKLEQSLKEFEECKTKMPTDAADRCKPLEEQYEKAQRELSYLVHEQKEEEKILLSLEENNQKLKGAAAENARLAEEIESVNMALKTMDHVSERIRATFGNLLNSEASKILFDITDGKYEKVVIGQDMKVRVYADEREIQLESVSRGTIEQIYLSIRVAAAKLLWQDEPMPFLFDDVFAYYDDERLAAAIDMLKKCGHQVIIFSCHSREDSLLR
;
A
#
# COMPACT_ATOMS: atom_id res chain seq x y z
N MET A 1 -23.94 -14.14 -17.48
CA MET A 1 -23.73 -15.41 -16.74
C MET A 1 -25.07 -15.95 -16.23
N ASN A 2 -25.35 -17.25 -16.37
CA ASN A 2 -26.56 -17.88 -15.84
C ASN A 2 -26.23 -19.15 -15.05
N ILE A 3 -26.91 -19.37 -13.95
CA ILE A 3 -26.86 -20.63 -13.20
C ILE A 3 -27.83 -21.62 -13.87
N LEU A 4 -27.32 -22.76 -14.32
CA LEU A 4 -28.14 -23.76 -15.02
C LEU A 4 -28.65 -24.84 -14.05
N LYS A 5 -27.78 -25.32 -13.17
CA LYS A 5 -28.05 -26.47 -12.32
C LYS A 5 -27.28 -26.38 -11.01
N LEU A 6 -27.92 -26.74 -9.94
CA LEU A 6 -27.30 -26.99 -8.65
C LEU A 6 -27.46 -28.47 -8.28
N GLU A 7 -26.42 -29.03 -7.70
CA GLU A 7 -26.42 -30.37 -7.13
C GLU A 7 -25.85 -30.28 -5.71
N LEU A 8 -26.75 -30.21 -4.74
CA LEU A 8 -26.42 -30.23 -3.31
C LEU A 8 -26.19 -31.71 -2.93
N THR A 9 -24.95 -32.16 -3.12
CA THR A 9 -24.60 -33.55 -2.84
C THR A 9 -24.70 -33.80 -1.35
N HIS A 10 -24.02 -32.97 -0.55
CA HIS A 10 -24.10 -32.94 0.91
C HIS A 10 -23.95 -31.50 1.36
N PHE A 11 -25.05 -30.82 1.71
CA PHE A 11 -25.05 -29.42 2.18
C PHE A 11 -26.26 -29.14 3.07
N GLY A 12 -26.02 -28.79 4.32
CA GLY A 12 -27.05 -28.60 5.33
C GLY A 12 -27.91 -29.84 5.46
N LYS A 13 -29.23 -29.66 5.27
CA LYS A 13 -30.17 -30.76 5.30
C LYS A 13 -30.31 -31.55 3.97
N PHE A 14 -29.63 -31.09 2.92
CA PHE A 14 -29.81 -31.72 1.60
C PHE A 14 -28.81 -32.84 1.36
N HIS A 15 -29.34 -33.93 0.83
CA HIS A 15 -28.60 -35.05 0.33
C HIS A 15 -29.06 -35.35 -1.11
N LEU A 16 -28.13 -35.30 -2.07
CA LEU A 16 -28.35 -35.56 -3.52
C LEU A 16 -29.53 -34.77 -4.14
N LYS A 17 -29.72 -33.51 -3.68
CA LYS A 17 -30.78 -32.65 -4.22
C LYS A 17 -30.28 -31.94 -5.49
N THR A 18 -31.00 -32.13 -6.59
CA THR A 18 -30.75 -31.43 -7.85
C THR A 18 -31.84 -30.39 -8.10
N ILE A 19 -31.44 -29.21 -8.59
CA ILE A 19 -32.30 -28.11 -8.98
C ILE A 19 -31.80 -27.57 -10.31
N THR A 20 -32.69 -27.36 -11.27
CA THR A 20 -32.39 -26.78 -12.58
C THR A 20 -33.10 -25.45 -12.75
N PHE A 21 -32.45 -24.53 -13.47
CA PHE A 21 -32.96 -23.20 -13.71
C PHE A 21 -32.98 -22.89 -15.21
N THR A 22 -33.92 -22.03 -15.60
CA THR A 22 -33.98 -21.41 -16.93
C THR A 22 -33.21 -20.08 -16.92
N SER A 23 -32.92 -19.53 -18.10
CA SER A 23 -32.22 -18.25 -18.24
C SER A 23 -33.04 -17.01 -17.80
N GLY A 24 -34.35 -17.17 -17.63
CA GLY A 24 -35.25 -16.10 -17.22
C GLY A 24 -35.58 -16.12 -15.74
N LEU A 25 -36.87 -15.85 -15.44
CA LEU A 25 -37.39 -15.87 -14.09
C LEU A 25 -37.65 -17.30 -13.61
N ASN A 26 -37.12 -17.63 -12.43
CA ASN A 26 -37.28 -18.90 -11.76
C ASN A 26 -37.83 -18.66 -10.35
N ILE A 27 -38.82 -19.45 -9.93
CA ILE A 27 -39.34 -19.42 -8.57
C ILE A 27 -39.11 -20.78 -7.90
N VAL A 28 -38.41 -20.76 -6.81
CA VAL A 28 -38.16 -21.90 -5.93
C VAL A 28 -39.14 -21.81 -4.78
N TYR A 29 -40.35 -22.35 -5.00
CA TYR A 29 -41.38 -22.38 -3.99
C TYR A 29 -41.16 -23.49 -2.95
N GLY A 30 -41.35 -23.17 -1.69
CA GLY A 30 -41.32 -24.14 -0.61
C GLY A 30 -41.78 -23.56 0.70
N LYS A 31 -42.48 -24.37 1.51
CA LYS A 31 -42.90 -23.98 2.86
C LYS A 31 -41.71 -23.53 3.72
N ASN A 32 -41.98 -22.90 4.85
CA ASN A 32 -40.94 -22.61 5.83
C ASN A 32 -40.20 -23.91 6.18
N GLU A 33 -38.89 -23.78 6.42
CA GLU A 33 -38.00 -24.94 6.66
C GLU A 33 -37.80 -25.89 5.45
N ALA A 34 -38.35 -25.58 4.26
CA ALA A 34 -38.09 -26.36 3.07
C ALA A 34 -36.63 -26.35 2.64
N GLY A 35 -35.81 -25.42 3.16
CA GLY A 35 -34.38 -25.28 2.86
C GLY A 35 -34.08 -24.26 1.79
N LYS A 36 -34.96 -23.32 1.52
CA LYS A 36 -34.76 -22.23 0.56
C LYS A 36 -33.49 -21.45 0.86
N SER A 37 -33.35 -20.95 2.08
CA SER A 37 -32.13 -20.22 2.50
C SER A 37 -30.87 -21.09 2.51
N THR A 38 -31.04 -22.42 2.67
CA THR A 38 -29.93 -23.37 2.51
C THR A 38 -29.46 -23.45 1.05
N ILE A 39 -30.39 -23.45 0.09
CA ILE A 39 -30.06 -23.44 -1.35
C ILE A 39 -29.41 -22.11 -1.72
N HIS A 40 -29.96 -20.99 -1.21
CA HIS A 40 -29.39 -19.67 -1.40
C HIS A 40 -27.95 -19.59 -0.86
N ALA A 41 -27.71 -20.04 0.36
CA ALA A 41 -26.39 -20.11 0.97
C ALA A 41 -25.44 -21.07 0.21
N PHE A 42 -25.98 -22.16 -0.35
CA PHE A 42 -25.20 -23.06 -1.21
C PHE A 42 -24.65 -22.34 -2.44
N VAL A 43 -25.46 -21.54 -3.14
CA VAL A 43 -24.99 -20.75 -4.29
C VAL A 43 -23.86 -19.82 -3.86
N ARG A 44 -24.03 -19.05 -2.78
CA ARG A 44 -22.99 -18.19 -2.22
C ARG A 44 -21.70 -18.98 -1.94
N SER A 45 -21.83 -20.13 -1.28
CA SER A 45 -20.69 -20.98 -0.94
C SER A 45 -20.03 -21.60 -2.15
N MET A 46 -20.78 -21.96 -3.19
CA MET A 46 -20.24 -22.45 -4.46
C MET A 46 -19.45 -21.38 -5.20
N LEU A 47 -19.88 -20.13 -5.17
CA LEU A 47 -19.20 -19.01 -5.81
C LEU A 47 -17.92 -18.60 -5.06
N PHE A 48 -18.02 -18.37 -3.76
CA PHE A 48 -16.95 -17.73 -2.98
C PHE A 48 -16.24 -18.65 -1.98
N GLY A 49 -16.82 -19.81 -1.67
CA GLY A 49 -16.34 -20.67 -0.59
C GLY A 49 -16.89 -20.26 0.76
N ILE A 50 -16.41 -20.92 1.79
CA ILE A 50 -16.67 -20.56 3.18
C ILE A 50 -15.33 -20.15 3.80
N GLN A 51 -15.17 -18.85 4.08
CA GLN A 51 -13.91 -18.27 4.57
C GLN A 51 -13.66 -18.60 6.04
N ASP A 52 -12.41 -18.46 6.51
CA ASP A 52 -12.03 -18.61 7.91
C ASP A 52 -12.19 -17.27 8.66
N THR A 53 -13.42 -16.76 8.71
CA THR A 53 -13.85 -15.59 9.49
C THR A 53 -14.89 -16.03 10.51
N GLU A 54 -15.24 -15.18 11.48
CA GLU A 54 -16.32 -15.50 12.45
C GLU A 54 -17.61 -15.86 11.72
N GLU A 55 -18.08 -15.01 10.81
CA GLU A 55 -19.26 -15.26 9.98
C GLU A 55 -19.11 -16.54 9.13
N GLY A 56 -17.92 -16.79 8.59
CA GLY A 56 -17.63 -18.00 7.84
C GLY A 56 -17.64 -19.25 8.70
N ASN A 57 -17.18 -19.17 9.94
CA ASN A 57 -17.23 -20.27 10.90
C ASN A 57 -18.67 -20.58 11.31
N GLU A 58 -19.49 -19.56 11.56
CA GLU A 58 -20.91 -19.72 11.85
C GLU A 58 -21.63 -20.36 10.65
N ARG A 59 -21.39 -19.90 9.42
CA ARG A 59 -21.94 -20.52 8.21
C ARG A 59 -21.50 -21.97 8.04
N TYR A 60 -20.21 -22.25 8.29
CA TYR A 60 -19.68 -23.60 8.19
C TYR A 60 -20.44 -24.54 9.12
N SER A 61 -20.58 -24.17 10.39
CA SER A 61 -21.27 -24.95 11.41
C SER A 61 -22.75 -25.10 11.10
N HIS A 62 -23.39 -24.02 10.61
CA HIS A 62 -24.84 -24.00 10.31
C HIS A 62 -25.20 -24.88 9.12
N TYR A 63 -24.34 -24.94 8.09
CA TYR A 63 -24.60 -25.69 6.87
C TYR A 63 -23.83 -27.01 6.76
N LEU A 64 -23.12 -27.40 7.80
CA LEU A 64 -22.51 -28.73 7.88
C LEU A 64 -23.61 -29.78 7.79
N PRO A 65 -23.49 -30.82 6.91
CA PRO A 65 -24.51 -31.84 6.75
C PRO A 65 -24.82 -32.58 8.06
N TRP A 66 -26.11 -32.72 8.38
CA TRP A 66 -26.53 -33.28 9.65
C TRP A 66 -26.29 -34.78 9.75
N GLU A 67 -26.58 -35.49 8.64
CA GLU A 67 -26.48 -36.96 8.60
C GLU A 67 -25.06 -37.43 8.23
N THR A 68 -24.34 -36.65 7.43
CA THR A 68 -23.02 -37.01 6.91
C THR A 68 -22.00 -35.86 7.10
N PRO A 69 -21.63 -35.54 8.34
CA PRO A 69 -20.72 -34.40 8.59
C PRO A 69 -19.30 -34.59 8.03
N HIS A 70 -18.97 -35.79 7.54
CA HIS A 70 -17.71 -36.08 6.87
C HIS A 70 -17.75 -35.85 5.36
N ASP A 71 -18.91 -35.56 4.79
CA ASP A 71 -19.13 -35.23 3.40
C ASP A 71 -19.78 -33.86 3.31
N PHE A 72 -19.07 -32.86 2.86
CA PHE A 72 -19.57 -31.49 2.74
C PHE A 72 -19.18 -30.94 1.36
N CYS A 73 -20.02 -31.20 0.38
CA CYS A 73 -19.69 -30.94 -1.03
C CYS A 73 -20.91 -30.70 -1.90
N GLY A 74 -20.66 -30.17 -3.08
CA GLY A 74 -21.67 -29.99 -4.11
C GLY A 74 -21.09 -29.56 -5.46
N ARG A 75 -22.00 -29.44 -6.45
CA ARG A 75 -21.70 -29.07 -7.81
C ARG A 75 -22.64 -27.96 -8.29
N MET A 76 -22.15 -27.10 -9.15
CA MET A 76 -22.92 -26.03 -9.78
C MET A 76 -22.52 -25.90 -11.25
N TRP A 77 -23.49 -25.76 -12.13
CA TRP A 77 -23.28 -25.51 -13.55
C TRP A 77 -23.66 -24.07 -13.86
N ILE A 78 -22.75 -23.39 -14.53
CA ILE A 78 -22.91 -21.99 -14.93
C ILE A 78 -22.68 -21.88 -16.43
N LYS A 79 -23.58 -21.19 -17.12
CA LYS A 79 -23.39 -20.78 -18.52
C LYS A 79 -22.82 -19.36 -18.56
N LYS A 80 -21.71 -19.19 -19.27
CA LYS A 80 -21.10 -17.89 -19.58
C LYS A 80 -20.53 -17.93 -21.00
N ASP A 81 -20.80 -16.89 -21.80
CA ASP A 81 -20.28 -16.75 -23.16
C ASP A 81 -20.49 -18.01 -24.01
N ASP A 82 -21.71 -18.55 -23.98
CA ASP A 82 -22.15 -19.80 -24.60
C ASP A 82 -21.44 -21.08 -24.13
N LYS A 83 -20.50 -20.99 -23.20
CA LYS A 83 -19.85 -22.15 -22.58
C LYS A 83 -20.51 -22.54 -21.27
N VAL A 84 -20.52 -23.81 -20.98
CA VAL A 84 -21.00 -24.36 -19.72
C VAL A 84 -19.82 -24.79 -18.87
N TYR A 85 -19.77 -24.25 -17.66
CA TYR A 85 -18.74 -24.58 -16.69
C TYR A 85 -19.34 -25.31 -15.52
N ARG A 86 -18.67 -26.35 -15.06
CA ARG A 86 -19.03 -27.08 -13.86
C ARG A 86 -18.06 -26.79 -12.74
N ILE A 87 -18.57 -26.22 -11.65
CA ILE A 87 -17.83 -25.97 -10.42
C ILE A 87 -18.12 -27.11 -9.46
N GLU A 88 -17.10 -27.74 -8.93
CA GLU A 88 -17.20 -28.73 -7.87
C GLU A 88 -16.45 -28.22 -6.65
N ARG A 89 -17.12 -28.21 -5.50
CA ARG A 89 -16.50 -27.85 -4.22
C ARG A 89 -16.63 -28.96 -3.20
N ASN A 90 -15.54 -29.15 -2.48
CA ASN A 90 -15.55 -29.80 -1.18
C ASN A 90 -15.24 -28.73 -0.14
N PHE A 91 -16.13 -28.56 0.83
CA PHE A 91 -16.02 -27.55 1.89
C PHE A 91 -15.35 -28.08 3.16
N LEU A 92 -15.07 -29.40 3.24
CA LEU A 92 -14.48 -30.01 4.43
C LEU A 92 -13.16 -29.37 4.81
N ARG A 93 -13.05 -28.99 6.06
CA ARG A 93 -11.81 -28.52 6.68
C ARG A 93 -10.93 -29.71 7.11
N PRO A 94 -9.60 -29.56 7.18
CA PRO A 94 -8.85 -28.29 7.02
C PRO A 94 -8.51 -27.94 5.56
N GLN A 95 -8.83 -28.77 4.57
CA GLN A 95 -8.43 -28.57 3.18
C GLN A 95 -9.63 -28.50 2.22
N PRO A 96 -10.40 -27.39 2.25
CA PRO A 96 -11.46 -27.20 1.28
C PRO A 96 -10.89 -27.08 -0.14
N THR A 97 -11.54 -27.74 -1.12
CA THR A 97 -11.08 -27.75 -2.51
C THR A 97 -12.13 -27.19 -3.46
N VAL A 98 -11.64 -26.60 -4.57
CA VAL A 98 -12.48 -26.21 -5.70
C VAL A 98 -11.88 -26.74 -6.99
N ARG A 99 -12.74 -27.26 -7.87
CA ARG A 99 -12.39 -27.66 -9.23
C ARG A 99 -13.37 -27.00 -10.19
N VAL A 100 -12.85 -26.58 -11.32
CA VAL A 100 -13.65 -26.00 -12.40
C VAL A 100 -13.41 -26.83 -13.65
N PHE A 101 -14.47 -27.21 -14.33
CA PHE A 101 -14.41 -27.97 -15.57
C PHE A 101 -15.13 -27.19 -16.67
N ASP A 102 -14.63 -27.30 -17.89
CA ASP A 102 -15.43 -27.08 -19.07
C ASP A 102 -16.35 -28.31 -19.22
N ASP A 103 -17.66 -28.10 -19.13
CA ASP A 103 -18.61 -29.21 -19.07
C ASP A 103 -18.80 -29.88 -20.44
N GLU A 104 -18.47 -29.20 -21.55
CA GLU A 104 -18.55 -29.75 -22.89
C GLU A 104 -17.36 -30.68 -23.19
N THR A 105 -16.16 -30.27 -22.83
CA THR A 105 -14.94 -31.05 -23.08
C THR A 105 -14.61 -32.02 -21.94
N GLY A 106 -15.16 -31.77 -20.74
CA GLY A 106 -14.81 -32.49 -19.52
C GLY A 106 -13.43 -32.15 -18.98
N GLU A 107 -12.74 -31.15 -19.55
CA GLU A 107 -11.40 -30.75 -19.18
C GLU A 107 -11.40 -30.00 -17.85
N SER A 108 -10.48 -30.35 -16.95
CA SER A 108 -10.28 -29.64 -15.68
C SER A 108 -9.41 -28.41 -15.89
N LEU A 109 -9.99 -27.25 -15.60
CA LEU A 109 -9.36 -25.97 -15.81
C LEU A 109 -8.47 -25.60 -14.62
N GLN A 110 -7.16 -25.45 -14.85
CA GLN A 110 -6.18 -25.15 -13.81
C GLN A 110 -5.43 -23.83 -14.07
N PRO A 111 -5.22 -22.97 -13.06
CA PRO A 111 -5.62 -23.03 -11.64
C PRO A 111 -7.10 -22.68 -11.43
N ALA A 112 -7.86 -23.56 -10.79
CA ALA A 112 -9.31 -23.46 -10.61
C ALA A 112 -9.78 -22.10 -10.06
N LYS A 113 -9.08 -21.53 -9.09
CA LYS A 113 -9.45 -20.26 -8.48
C LYS A 113 -9.36 -19.08 -9.45
N GLN A 114 -8.41 -19.09 -10.36
CA GLN A 114 -8.25 -18.05 -11.38
C GLN A 114 -9.37 -18.13 -12.41
N HIS A 115 -9.67 -19.31 -12.90
CA HIS A 115 -10.78 -19.52 -13.83
C HIS A 115 -12.13 -19.15 -13.20
N LEU A 116 -12.35 -19.50 -11.94
CA LEU A 116 -13.55 -19.10 -11.22
C LEU A 116 -13.68 -17.57 -11.16
N ARG A 117 -12.60 -16.83 -10.87
CA ARG A 117 -12.61 -15.36 -10.90
C ARG A 117 -12.94 -14.80 -12.28
N GLN A 118 -12.47 -15.43 -13.33
CA GLN A 118 -12.76 -15.01 -14.70
C GLN A 118 -14.23 -15.24 -15.06
N ILE A 119 -14.79 -16.40 -14.69
CA ILE A 119 -16.23 -16.68 -14.86
C ILE A 119 -17.06 -15.64 -14.12
N LEU A 120 -16.66 -15.27 -12.90
CA LEU A 120 -17.36 -14.28 -12.09
C LEU A 120 -17.08 -12.83 -12.52
N SER A 121 -16.28 -12.58 -13.58
CA SER A 121 -15.97 -11.22 -14.06
C SER A 121 -15.54 -10.27 -12.94
N GLY A 122 -14.79 -10.78 -11.97
CA GLY A 122 -14.32 -10.02 -10.82
C GLY A 122 -15.36 -9.79 -9.72
N LEU A 123 -16.54 -10.38 -9.79
CA LEU A 123 -17.53 -10.34 -8.72
C LEU A 123 -16.91 -10.87 -7.42
N THR A 124 -16.89 -10.02 -6.39
CA THR A 124 -16.48 -10.38 -5.03
C THR A 124 -17.70 -10.80 -4.20
N GLU A 125 -17.49 -11.47 -3.07
CA GLU A 125 -18.59 -11.82 -2.17
C GLU A 125 -19.30 -10.57 -1.66
N THR A 126 -18.58 -9.51 -1.34
CA THR A 126 -19.15 -8.23 -0.91
C THR A 126 -20.01 -7.60 -2.02
N SER A 127 -19.48 -7.54 -3.26
CA SER A 127 -20.28 -6.99 -4.37
C SER A 127 -21.51 -7.85 -4.67
N TYR A 128 -21.38 -9.17 -4.56
CA TYR A 128 -22.50 -10.11 -4.69
C TYR A 128 -23.62 -9.81 -3.69
N LEU A 129 -23.28 -9.69 -2.40
CA LEU A 129 -24.25 -9.43 -1.33
C LEU A 129 -24.89 -8.05 -1.43
N ASN A 130 -24.18 -7.07 -1.94
CA ASN A 130 -24.65 -5.68 -2.01
C ASN A 130 -25.44 -5.34 -3.28
N THR A 131 -25.44 -6.23 -4.28
CA THR A 131 -26.11 -5.95 -5.55
C THR A 131 -27.11 -7.04 -5.95
N ILE A 132 -26.62 -8.23 -6.31
CA ILE A 132 -27.40 -9.27 -6.97
C ILE A 132 -28.02 -10.29 -6.00
N CYS A 133 -27.55 -10.32 -4.76
CA CYS A 133 -28.04 -11.23 -3.73
C CYS A 133 -28.79 -10.44 -2.66
N ILE A 134 -30.07 -10.73 -2.49
CA ILE A 134 -30.90 -10.16 -1.42
C ILE A 134 -31.31 -11.28 -0.50
N GLU A 135 -30.73 -11.29 0.69
CA GLU A 135 -31.07 -12.23 1.77
C GLU A 135 -32.35 -11.77 2.49
N GLN A 136 -33.02 -12.71 3.14
CA GLN A 136 -34.25 -12.45 3.87
C GLN A 136 -34.06 -11.30 4.89
N LEU A 137 -35.00 -10.32 4.86
CA LEU A 137 -35.02 -9.13 5.74
C LEU A 137 -33.79 -8.18 5.63
N LYS A 138 -32.92 -8.38 4.66
CA LYS A 138 -31.73 -7.53 4.47
C LYS A 138 -31.85 -6.54 3.29
N SER A 139 -33.00 -6.42 2.67
CA SER A 139 -33.20 -5.49 1.55
C SER A 139 -33.08 -4.02 1.95
N ALA A 140 -33.48 -3.68 3.19
CA ALA A 140 -33.63 -2.31 3.69
C ALA A 140 -32.56 -1.84 4.69
N THR A 141 -31.49 -2.58 4.93
CA THR A 141 -30.80 -2.45 6.22
C THR A 141 -29.44 -1.80 6.23
N ASP A 142 -28.81 -1.50 5.09
CA ASP A 142 -27.46 -0.96 5.18
C ASP A 142 -27.37 0.49 4.66
N PRO A 143 -27.25 1.49 5.58
CA PRO A 143 -26.96 2.88 5.20
C PRO A 143 -25.63 3.02 4.44
N GLN A 144 -24.77 2.00 4.52
CA GLN A 144 -23.48 1.99 3.82
C GLN A 144 -23.58 1.46 2.38
N LEU A 145 -24.71 0.82 2.00
CA LEU A 145 -24.91 0.25 0.67
C LEU A 145 -24.59 1.24 -0.46
N ALA A 146 -25.08 2.46 -0.36
CA ALA A 146 -24.84 3.49 -1.38
C ALA A 146 -23.34 3.79 -1.55
N LYS A 147 -22.63 3.92 -0.44
CA LYS A 147 -21.19 4.16 -0.45
C LYS A 147 -20.42 2.97 -1.02
N GLU A 148 -20.80 1.77 -0.69
CA GLU A 148 -20.18 0.55 -1.21
C GLU A 148 -20.41 0.41 -2.71
N LEU A 149 -21.61 0.73 -3.20
CA LEU A 149 -21.91 0.75 -4.63
C LEU A 149 -21.07 1.78 -5.41
N GLU A 150 -20.88 2.98 -4.85
CA GLU A 150 -20.00 3.98 -5.43
C GLU A 150 -18.53 3.55 -5.44
N ASP A 151 -18.05 2.95 -4.36
CA ASP A 151 -16.69 2.42 -4.29
C ASP A 151 -16.48 1.28 -5.30
N MET A 152 -17.49 0.41 -5.48
CA MET A 152 -17.48 -0.63 -6.52
C MET A 152 -17.45 -0.02 -7.93
N ALA A 153 -18.22 1.02 -8.19
CA ALA A 153 -18.22 1.71 -9.49
C ALA A 153 -16.83 2.31 -9.80
N VAL A 154 -16.17 2.90 -8.81
CA VAL A 154 -14.81 3.41 -8.94
C VAL A 154 -13.82 2.29 -9.28
N ASN A 155 -13.95 1.15 -8.63
CA ASN A 155 -13.09 -0.02 -8.88
C ASN A 155 -13.36 -0.64 -10.26
N ALA A 156 -14.64 -0.76 -10.66
CA ALA A 156 -15.04 -1.37 -11.93
C ALA A 156 -14.68 -0.51 -13.16
N SER A 157 -14.85 0.81 -13.08
CA SER A 157 -14.69 1.72 -14.22
C SER A 157 -13.24 1.86 -14.70
N ARG A 158 -12.25 1.53 -13.86
CA ARG A 158 -10.82 1.70 -14.19
C ARG A 158 -10.18 0.52 -14.91
N SER A 159 -10.69 -0.68 -14.78
CA SER A 159 -9.93 -1.86 -15.20
C SER A 159 -10.70 -2.84 -16.07
N LYS A 160 -12.00 -2.70 -16.27
CA LYS A 160 -12.87 -3.82 -16.65
C LYS A 160 -12.67 -5.05 -15.72
N ASN A 161 -11.88 -4.88 -14.68
CA ASN A 161 -11.54 -5.87 -13.66
C ASN A 161 -11.91 -5.31 -12.30
N LEU A 162 -12.91 -5.86 -11.66
CA LEU A 162 -13.34 -5.56 -10.29
C LEU A 162 -12.26 -5.85 -9.22
N ASN A 163 -11.07 -6.27 -9.64
CA ASN A 163 -9.97 -6.68 -8.76
C ASN A 163 -9.02 -5.55 -8.35
N ILE A 164 -9.21 -4.31 -8.81
CA ILE A 164 -8.38 -3.18 -8.38
C ILE A 164 -9.08 -2.48 -7.22
N ASP A 165 -8.57 -2.68 -6.03
CA ASP A 165 -9.00 -1.91 -4.85
C ASP A 165 -8.30 -0.54 -4.85
N VAL A 166 -9.05 0.49 -5.23
CA VAL A 166 -8.56 1.89 -5.25
C VAL A 166 -8.22 2.36 -3.83
N LYS A 167 -8.91 1.87 -2.79
CA LYS A 167 -8.59 2.20 -1.40
C LYS A 167 -7.23 1.61 -1.01
N GLN A 168 -6.99 0.35 -1.37
CA GLN A 168 -5.71 -0.31 -1.13
C GLN A 168 -4.58 0.39 -1.88
N ALA A 169 -4.77 0.70 -3.17
CA ALA A 169 -3.79 1.43 -3.97
C ALA A 169 -3.45 2.81 -3.37
N LYS A 170 -4.46 3.54 -2.88
CA LYS A 170 -4.27 4.79 -2.15
C LYS A 170 -3.49 4.62 -0.87
N GLN A 171 -3.80 3.58 -0.11
CA GLN A 171 -3.13 3.27 1.14
C GLN A 171 -1.67 2.92 0.91
N GLU A 172 -1.36 2.17 -0.13
CA GLU A 172 0.01 1.86 -0.56
C GLU A 172 0.78 3.13 -0.95
N LEU A 173 0.14 4.05 -1.71
CA LEU A 173 0.74 5.34 -2.06
C LEU A 173 0.98 6.22 -0.82
N LEU A 174 0.06 6.25 0.14
CA LEU A 174 0.22 6.98 1.40
C LEU A 174 1.38 6.43 2.23
N LEU A 175 1.51 5.11 2.29
CA LEU A 175 2.61 4.46 2.97
C LEU A 175 3.95 4.71 2.27
N LYS A 176 3.95 4.68 0.93
CA LYS A 176 5.12 5.09 0.15
C LYS A 176 5.50 6.53 0.47
N LYS A 177 4.53 7.45 0.49
CA LYS A 177 4.76 8.85 0.86
C LYS A 177 5.36 8.99 2.26
N GLN A 178 4.81 8.29 3.26
CA GLN A 178 5.34 8.31 4.62
C GLN A 178 6.77 7.76 4.67
N SER A 179 7.05 6.69 3.95
CA SER A 179 8.40 6.13 3.88
C SER A 179 9.38 7.11 3.25
N LEU A 180 9.00 7.81 2.17
CA LEU A 180 9.82 8.84 1.54
C LEU A 180 10.03 10.05 2.48
N GLN A 181 8.98 10.50 3.15
CA GLN A 181 9.07 11.60 4.12
C GLN A 181 10.00 11.28 5.29
N SER A 182 10.00 10.03 5.75
CA SER A 182 10.89 9.60 6.84
C SER A 182 12.37 9.54 6.45
N GLN A 183 12.67 9.61 5.15
CA GLN A 183 14.04 9.61 4.60
C GLN A 183 14.61 11.01 4.46
N ILE A 184 13.76 12.03 4.48
CA ILE A 184 14.20 13.42 4.39
C ILE A 184 15.02 13.76 5.63
N VAL A 185 16.24 14.18 5.40
CA VAL A 185 17.11 14.71 6.45
C VAL A 185 16.69 16.15 6.74
N ASN A 186 16.21 16.39 7.96
CA ASN A 186 15.79 17.72 8.37
C ASN A 186 16.99 18.65 8.57
N ASP A 187 16.75 19.95 8.46
CA ASP A 187 17.71 21.02 8.78
C ASP A 187 18.99 21.08 7.94
N VAL A 188 19.05 20.34 6.80
CA VAL A 188 20.24 20.31 5.92
C VAL A 188 20.67 21.73 5.51
N ASP A 189 19.70 22.57 5.10
CA ASP A 189 19.99 23.94 4.64
C ASP A 189 20.46 24.85 5.76
N SER A 190 19.85 24.74 6.93
CA SER A 190 20.23 25.56 8.10
C SER A 190 21.62 25.18 8.60
N VAL A 191 21.93 23.88 8.66
CA VAL A 191 23.25 23.37 9.03
C VAL A 191 24.28 23.72 7.98
N HIS A 192 23.94 23.63 6.69
CA HIS A 192 24.82 24.01 5.59
C HIS A 192 25.18 25.51 5.65
N GLN A 193 24.18 26.40 5.85
CA GLN A 193 24.43 27.82 6.00
C GLN A 193 25.29 28.14 7.22
N LYS A 194 25.05 27.44 8.35
CA LYS A 194 25.86 27.58 9.55
C LYS A 194 27.31 27.15 9.32
N ASN A 195 27.49 25.98 8.69
CA ASN A 195 28.80 25.46 8.36
C ASN A 195 29.53 26.38 7.38
N GLN A 196 28.83 26.97 6.41
CA GLN A 196 29.41 27.90 5.46
C GLN A 196 29.87 29.20 6.13
N LYS A 197 29.07 29.76 7.06
CA LYS A 197 29.49 30.91 7.86
C LYS A 197 30.73 30.59 8.72
N MET A 198 30.74 29.42 9.35
CA MET A 198 31.88 28.97 10.15
C MET A 198 33.13 28.76 9.26
N ALA A 199 32.96 28.20 8.06
CA ALA A 199 34.07 28.04 7.12
C ALA A 199 34.64 29.41 6.64
N ASP A 200 33.76 30.39 6.39
CA ASP A 200 34.19 31.75 6.03
C ASP A 200 34.95 32.44 7.20
N GLU A 201 34.47 32.25 8.43
CA GLU A 201 35.16 32.79 9.63
C GLU A 201 36.51 32.12 9.85
N SER A 202 36.55 30.76 9.76
CA SER A 202 37.80 29.99 9.87
C SER A 202 38.75 30.31 8.74
N GLY A 203 38.27 30.50 7.50
CA GLY A 203 39.09 30.95 6.36
C GLY A 203 39.72 32.33 6.60
N LYS A 204 38.96 33.28 7.21
CA LYS A 204 39.50 34.58 7.59
C LYS A 204 40.52 34.46 8.72
N ARG A 205 40.30 33.57 9.69
CA ARG A 205 41.26 33.30 10.77
C ARG A 205 42.54 32.68 10.20
N LEU A 206 42.40 31.68 9.36
CA LEU A 206 43.49 30.99 8.69
C LEU A 206 44.36 31.98 7.92
N SER A 207 43.77 32.88 7.14
CA SER A 207 44.50 33.92 6.40
C SER A 207 45.29 34.86 7.31
N ARG A 208 44.71 35.20 8.48
CA ARG A 208 45.40 36.01 9.52
C ARG A 208 46.55 35.21 10.14
N LEU A 209 46.34 33.96 10.47
CA LEU A 209 47.34 33.09 11.05
C LEU A 209 48.50 32.84 10.10
N GLN A 210 48.23 32.60 8.80
CA GLN A 210 49.21 32.45 7.74
C GLN A 210 50.08 33.73 7.61
N ARG A 211 49.43 34.89 7.66
CA ARG A 211 50.14 36.16 7.60
C ARG A 211 51.00 36.41 8.84
N SER A 212 50.48 36.12 10.01
CA SER A 212 51.20 36.20 11.28
C SER A 212 52.37 35.21 11.32
N ARG A 213 52.15 33.99 10.83
CA ARG A 213 53.16 32.95 10.70
C ARG A 213 54.29 33.42 9.77
N TYR A 214 53.95 33.94 8.60
CA TYR A 214 54.95 34.44 7.64
C TYR A 214 55.85 35.53 8.28
N ILE A 215 55.26 36.47 9.01
CA ILE A 215 56.01 37.50 9.70
C ILE A 215 56.94 36.90 10.76
N ARG A 216 56.47 35.92 11.52
CA ARG A 216 57.26 35.26 12.58
C ARG A 216 58.31 34.31 12.01
N GLU A 217 58.01 33.60 10.91
CA GLU A 217 58.99 32.79 10.16
C GLU A 217 60.17 33.64 9.66
N LYS A 218 59.86 34.82 9.13
CA LYS A 218 60.88 35.77 8.69
C LYS A 218 61.75 36.28 9.85
N GLN A 219 61.09 36.63 10.95
CA GLN A 219 61.81 37.03 12.17
C GLN A 219 62.67 35.91 12.74
N SER A 220 62.14 34.69 12.75
CA SER A 220 62.87 33.53 13.21
C SER A 220 64.05 33.18 12.29
N SER A 221 63.85 33.26 10.95
CA SER A 221 64.93 33.09 9.98
C SER A 221 66.03 34.13 10.14
N ASP A 222 65.64 35.40 10.36
CA ASP A 222 66.60 36.48 10.59
C ASP A 222 67.37 36.29 11.91
N LEU A 223 66.72 35.73 12.94
CA LEU A 223 67.35 35.39 14.21
C LEU A 223 68.25 34.13 14.06
N GLN A 224 67.77 33.13 13.29
CA GLN A 224 68.52 31.92 13.00
C GLN A 224 69.78 32.21 12.23
N THR A 225 69.71 33.04 11.18
CA THR A 225 70.89 33.47 10.43
C THR A 225 71.89 34.20 11.31
N LYS A 226 71.45 34.89 12.33
CA LYS A 226 72.29 35.54 13.36
C LYS A 226 72.90 34.51 14.33
N ILE A 227 72.15 33.44 14.64
CA ILE A 227 72.60 32.36 15.51
C ILE A 227 73.46 31.34 14.78
N GLU A 228 73.11 31.00 13.51
CA GLU A 228 73.86 30.04 12.67
C GLU A 228 75.29 30.43 12.36
N THR A 229 75.60 31.71 12.34
CA THR A 229 76.98 32.18 12.23
C THR A 229 77.81 31.77 13.47
N GLU A 230 77.18 31.35 14.56
CA GLU A 230 77.85 31.02 15.81
C GLU A 230 77.65 29.60 16.32
N ARG A 231 76.69 28.81 15.76
CA ARG A 231 76.43 27.46 16.32
C ARG A 231 75.81 26.39 15.41
N ARG A 232 76.56 25.31 15.32
CA ARG A 232 76.08 24.01 14.74
C ARG A 232 75.06 23.30 15.65
N GLN A 233 74.83 23.76 16.89
CA GLN A 233 74.02 23.01 17.87
C GLN A 233 72.52 23.14 17.64
N ALA A 234 72.04 24.20 17.02
CA ALA A 234 70.63 24.39 16.73
C ALA A 234 70.08 23.37 15.71
N GLU A 235 70.93 22.85 14.83
CA GLU A 235 70.50 21.87 13.81
C GLU A 235 70.15 20.52 14.42
N GLU A 236 70.85 20.06 15.48
CA GLU A 236 70.55 18.76 16.13
C GLU A 236 69.22 18.81 16.86
N GLU A 237 68.91 19.93 17.49
CA GLU A 237 67.64 20.15 18.21
C GLU A 237 66.44 20.26 17.26
N LEU A 238 66.66 20.90 16.09
CA LEU A 238 65.65 20.97 15.04
C LEU A 238 65.28 19.58 14.52
N MET A 239 66.28 18.70 14.36
CA MET A 239 66.04 17.31 13.92
C MET A 239 65.25 16.50 14.94
N ALA A 240 65.46 16.72 16.24
CA ALA A 240 64.70 16.05 17.28
C ALA A 240 63.22 16.46 17.26
N TYR A 241 62.96 17.76 17.08
CA TYR A 241 61.62 18.33 16.90
C TYR A 241 60.87 17.75 15.68
N GLU A 242 61.55 17.64 14.54
CA GLU A 242 60.95 17.09 13.34
C GLU A 242 60.55 15.59 13.47
N ARG A 243 61.32 14.81 14.24
CA ARG A 243 61.00 13.39 14.52
C ARG A 243 59.67 13.26 15.30
N GLU A 244 59.54 14.03 16.37
CA GLU A 244 58.34 14.02 17.22
C GLU A 244 57.11 14.47 16.45
N ARG A 245 57.25 15.53 15.65
CA ARG A 245 56.19 16.04 14.76
C ARG A 245 55.70 14.99 13.75
N ASN A 246 56.67 14.22 13.20
CA ASN A 246 56.31 13.19 12.23
C ASN A 246 55.57 11.99 12.86
N GLU A 247 55.85 11.71 14.14
CA GLU A 247 55.12 10.65 14.87
C GLU A 247 53.68 11.03 15.15
N LEU A 248 53.44 12.26 15.59
CA LEU A 248 52.09 12.80 15.80
C LEU A 248 51.31 12.95 14.50
N ARG A 249 52.00 13.32 13.41
CA ARG A 249 51.40 13.37 12.08
C ARG A 249 50.89 11.99 11.61
N ARG A 250 51.62 10.92 11.92
CA ARG A 250 51.14 9.55 11.62
C ARG A 250 49.88 9.20 12.36
N ARG A 251 49.70 9.65 13.60
CA ARG A 251 48.44 9.45 14.37
C ARG A 251 47.27 10.20 13.70
N TYR A 252 47.49 11.45 13.33
CA TYR A 252 46.51 12.26 12.60
C TYR A 252 46.07 11.60 11.29
N GLU A 253 47.04 11.12 10.50
CA GLU A 253 46.75 10.43 9.23
C GLU A 253 45.95 9.12 9.45
N SER A 254 46.18 8.43 10.57
CA SER A 254 45.40 7.26 10.98
C SER A 254 43.95 7.64 11.29
N ASP A 255 43.75 8.69 12.06
CA ASP A 255 42.41 9.19 12.44
C ASP A 255 41.64 9.73 11.24
N LYS A 256 42.37 10.36 10.29
CA LYS A 256 41.81 10.82 9.03
C LYS A 256 41.27 9.64 8.19
N LYS A 257 42.08 8.56 8.08
CA LYS A 257 41.64 7.34 7.37
C LYS A 257 40.42 6.69 8.01
N ALA A 258 40.36 6.69 9.35
CA ALA A 258 39.20 6.16 10.07
C ALA A 258 37.91 6.96 9.76
N SER A 259 38.01 8.30 9.68
CA SER A 259 36.91 9.19 9.32
C SER A 259 36.47 9.03 7.85
N GLU A 260 37.43 8.86 6.94
CA GLU A 260 37.15 8.59 5.52
C GLU A 260 36.46 7.22 5.30
N ASN A 261 36.90 6.19 6.04
CA ASN A 261 36.27 4.88 5.97
C ASN A 261 34.84 4.88 6.51
N ALA A 262 34.57 5.61 7.59
CA ALA A 262 33.22 5.79 8.11
C ALA A 262 32.32 6.58 7.14
N ALA A 263 32.91 7.47 6.36
CA ALA A 263 32.20 8.21 5.30
C ALA A 263 31.77 7.29 4.13
N ASN A 264 32.66 6.39 3.73
CA ASN A 264 32.37 5.42 2.67
C ASN A 264 31.36 4.35 3.08
N ALA A 265 31.35 3.94 4.34
CA ALA A 265 30.35 3.02 4.88
C ALA A 265 28.92 3.60 4.83
N ASN A 266 28.77 4.92 4.91
CA ASN A 266 27.48 5.61 4.76
C ASN A 266 26.93 5.57 3.33
N MET A 267 27.79 5.52 2.31
CA MET A 267 27.36 5.47 0.92
C MET A 267 26.81 4.09 0.51
N THR A 268 27.25 3.02 1.18
CA THR A 268 26.82 1.65 0.86
C THR A 268 25.50 1.27 1.53
N ALA A 269 25.06 2.00 2.55
CA ALA A 269 23.81 1.72 3.26
C ALA A 269 22.53 2.21 2.53
N ALA A 270 22.67 2.99 1.46
CA ALA A 270 21.55 3.66 0.77
C ALA A 270 20.91 2.87 -0.38
N GLY A 271 21.37 1.68 -0.68
CA GLY A 271 20.99 0.92 -1.87
C GLY A 271 20.21 -0.36 -1.60
N GLY A 272 18.92 -0.28 -1.49
CA GLY A 272 18.11 -1.50 -1.40
C GLY A 272 16.75 -1.38 -2.09
N HIS A 273 16.71 -1.64 -3.40
CA HIS A 273 15.48 -1.68 -4.18
C HIS A 273 14.78 -3.05 -4.11
N GLY A 274 15.07 -3.83 -3.06
CA GLY A 274 14.50 -5.19 -2.87
C GLY A 274 12.97 -5.25 -2.89
N TRP A 275 12.28 -4.16 -2.61
CA TRP A 275 10.82 -4.07 -2.66
C TRP A 275 10.26 -4.14 -4.10
N LEU A 276 11.04 -3.70 -5.10
CA LEU A 276 10.65 -3.81 -6.52
C LEU A 276 10.49 -5.26 -6.97
N ILE A 277 11.30 -6.16 -6.46
CA ILE A 277 11.22 -7.60 -6.77
C ILE A 277 9.89 -8.16 -6.26
N TRP A 278 9.48 -7.77 -5.06
CA TRP A 278 8.22 -8.20 -4.47
C TRP A 278 7.00 -7.60 -5.18
N LEU A 279 7.13 -6.37 -5.69
CA LEU A 279 6.09 -5.74 -6.51
C LEU A 279 5.91 -6.48 -7.84
N VAL A 280 7.01 -6.83 -8.50
CA VAL A 280 6.97 -7.61 -9.74
C VAL A 280 6.35 -8.99 -9.48
N LEU A 281 6.73 -9.66 -8.40
CA LEU A 281 6.17 -10.95 -8.03
C LEU A 281 4.68 -10.86 -7.68
N ALA A 282 4.23 -9.80 -7.01
CA ALA A 282 2.82 -9.57 -6.71
C ALA A 282 1.99 -9.33 -7.99
N VAL A 283 2.53 -8.53 -8.93
CA VAL A 283 1.91 -8.27 -10.23
C VAL A 283 1.84 -9.55 -11.06
N LEU A 284 2.91 -10.34 -11.07
CA LEU A 284 2.94 -11.63 -11.80
C LEU A 284 1.95 -12.63 -11.20
N ALA A 285 1.88 -12.72 -9.87
CA ALA A 285 0.93 -13.59 -9.17
C ALA A 285 -0.52 -13.15 -9.40
N GLY A 286 -0.77 -11.84 -9.38
CA GLY A 286 -2.08 -11.25 -9.69
C GLY A 286 -2.48 -11.45 -11.15
N ALA A 287 -1.58 -11.18 -12.08
CA ALA A 287 -1.79 -11.39 -13.51
C ALA A 287 -2.03 -12.87 -13.83
N PHE A 288 -1.30 -13.77 -13.18
CA PHE A 288 -1.49 -15.22 -13.31
C PHE A 288 -2.87 -15.64 -12.79
N SER A 289 -3.32 -15.08 -11.67
CA SER A 289 -4.64 -15.35 -11.12
C SER A 289 -5.76 -14.85 -12.03
N ILE A 290 -5.59 -13.66 -12.61
CA ILE A 290 -6.52 -13.04 -13.56
C ILE A 290 -6.54 -13.81 -14.89
N TYR A 291 -5.37 -14.18 -15.41
CA TYR A 291 -5.23 -14.94 -16.65
C TYR A 291 -5.96 -16.28 -16.55
N ARG A 292 -5.78 -16.99 -15.42
CA ARG A 292 -6.47 -18.27 -15.19
C ARG A 292 -7.99 -18.09 -15.05
N TYR A 293 -8.42 -17.01 -14.38
CA TYR A 293 -9.84 -16.67 -14.28
C TYR A 293 -10.48 -16.42 -15.67
N SER A 294 -9.74 -15.72 -16.58
CA SER A 294 -10.27 -15.37 -17.91
C SER A 294 -10.21 -16.52 -18.91
N SER A 295 -9.33 -17.52 -18.73
CA SER A 295 -9.08 -18.54 -19.75
C SER A 295 -9.88 -19.84 -19.56
N VAL A 296 -10.40 -20.16 -18.39
CA VAL A 296 -10.89 -21.52 -18.09
C VAL A 296 -12.30 -21.59 -17.49
N GLY A 297 -12.90 -20.50 -17.06
CA GLY A 297 -14.28 -20.53 -16.53
C GLY A 297 -14.47 -21.53 -15.35
N MET A 298 -15.35 -21.23 -14.42
CA MET A 298 -15.57 -22.05 -13.22
C MET A 298 -16.30 -23.35 -13.51
N THR A 299 -15.61 -24.45 -13.59
CA THR A 299 -16.26 -25.76 -13.74
C THR A 299 -15.85 -26.79 -12.69
N ASN A 300 -14.85 -26.54 -11.85
CA ASN A 300 -14.43 -27.55 -10.89
C ASN A 300 -13.89 -26.98 -9.56
N ARG A 301 -14.08 -27.72 -8.47
CA ARG A 301 -13.64 -27.40 -7.09
C ARG A 301 -12.14 -27.15 -6.97
N GLY A 302 -11.33 -27.73 -7.83
CA GLY A 302 -9.87 -27.57 -7.85
C GLY A 302 -9.41 -26.19 -8.32
N ASP A 303 -10.13 -25.59 -9.27
CA ASP A 303 -9.75 -24.30 -9.86
C ASP A 303 -10.02 -23.12 -8.93
N PHE A 304 -11.05 -23.20 -8.09
CA PHE A 304 -11.30 -22.23 -7.03
C PHE A 304 -10.13 -22.13 -6.04
N TRP A 305 -9.59 -23.29 -5.63
CA TRP A 305 -8.44 -23.32 -4.73
C TRP A 305 -7.17 -22.72 -5.35
N MET A 306 -6.94 -22.95 -6.64
CA MET A 306 -5.77 -22.39 -7.33
C MET A 306 -5.86 -20.87 -7.49
N ILE A 307 -7.07 -20.33 -7.73
CA ILE A 307 -7.29 -18.88 -7.81
C ILE A 307 -7.12 -18.23 -6.42
N THR A 308 -7.66 -18.87 -5.36
CA THR A 308 -7.48 -18.35 -3.99
C THR A 308 -6.03 -18.48 -3.51
N ILE A 309 -5.31 -19.54 -3.88
CA ILE A 309 -3.88 -19.67 -3.61
C ILE A 309 -3.09 -18.55 -4.31
N GLY A 310 -3.41 -18.28 -5.58
CA GLY A 310 -2.77 -17.18 -6.32
C GLY A 310 -3.05 -15.82 -5.71
N ALA A 311 -4.27 -15.58 -5.23
CA ALA A 311 -4.64 -14.36 -4.52
C ALA A 311 -3.95 -14.26 -3.16
N CYS A 312 -3.86 -15.36 -2.42
CA CYS A 312 -3.11 -15.42 -1.18
C CYS A 312 -1.61 -15.21 -1.39
N ALA A 313 -1.05 -15.78 -2.47
CA ALA A 313 0.34 -15.56 -2.85
C ALA A 313 0.60 -14.08 -3.19
N ALA A 314 -0.29 -13.44 -3.96
CA ALA A 314 -0.22 -12.02 -4.25
C ALA A 314 -0.30 -11.17 -2.96
N PHE A 315 -1.21 -11.54 -2.03
CA PHE A 315 -1.33 -10.89 -0.73
C PHE A 315 -0.07 -11.06 0.12
N VAL A 316 0.49 -12.28 0.17
CA VAL A 316 1.77 -12.54 0.88
C VAL A 316 2.91 -11.75 0.24
N CYS A 317 2.96 -11.63 -1.08
CA CYS A 317 3.96 -10.81 -1.78
C CYS A 317 3.77 -9.31 -1.45
N ILE A 318 2.55 -8.82 -1.35
CA ILE A 318 2.23 -7.45 -0.95
C ILE A 318 2.64 -7.20 0.50
N VAL A 319 2.32 -8.13 1.40
CA VAL A 319 2.75 -8.06 2.81
C VAL A 319 4.27 -8.11 2.91
N SER A 320 4.94 -8.97 2.13
CA SER A 320 6.40 -9.09 2.09
C SER A 320 7.04 -7.83 1.50
N MET A 321 6.44 -7.22 0.49
CA MET A 321 6.84 -5.91 -0.04
C MET A 321 6.74 -4.83 1.05
N PHE A 322 5.66 -4.87 1.83
CA PHE A 322 5.42 -3.94 2.95
C PHE A 322 6.47 -4.13 4.06
N LEU A 323 6.76 -5.38 4.40
CA LEU A 323 7.81 -5.72 5.38
C LEU A 323 9.21 -5.33 4.86
N CYS A 324 9.46 -5.49 3.55
CA CYS A 324 10.71 -5.05 2.93
C CYS A 324 10.82 -3.52 2.88
N ALA A 325 9.73 -2.81 2.63
CA ALA A 325 9.68 -1.34 2.70
C ALA A 325 9.87 -0.83 4.14
N TRP A 326 9.29 -1.54 5.11
CA TRP A 326 9.52 -1.29 6.55
C TRP A 326 10.99 -1.52 6.93
N LYS A 327 11.56 -2.65 6.49
CA LYS A 327 12.99 -2.98 6.74
C LYS A 327 13.94 -1.99 6.05
N SER A 328 13.56 -1.44 4.90
CA SER A 328 14.26 -0.33 4.24
C SER A 328 14.21 0.97 5.05
N LYS A 329 13.13 1.19 5.82
CA LYS A 329 13.00 2.32 6.76
C LYS A 329 13.98 2.22 7.93
N ASP A 330 14.19 1.00 8.46
CA ASP A 330 15.17 0.76 9.52
C ASP A 330 16.60 0.89 9.00
N ASN A 331 16.89 0.44 7.79
CA ASN A 331 18.20 0.63 7.17
C ASN A 331 18.54 2.11 6.97
N LYS A 332 17.55 2.99 6.78
CA LYS A 332 17.77 4.43 6.65
C LYS A 332 17.88 5.14 8.01
N LYS A 333 17.22 4.61 9.06
CA LYS A 333 17.52 5.03 10.45
C LYS A 333 18.96 4.67 10.82
N ASN A 334 19.44 3.51 10.37
CA ASN A 334 20.82 3.08 10.58
C ASN A 334 21.81 3.92 9.76
N ALA A 335 21.45 4.39 8.58
CA ALA A 335 22.26 5.35 7.81
C ALA A 335 22.34 6.71 8.51
N PHE A 336 21.28 7.15 9.16
CA PHE A 336 21.28 8.37 9.98
C PHE A 336 22.14 8.20 11.25
N ALA A 337 22.07 7.04 11.90
CA ALA A 337 22.96 6.72 13.03
C ALA A 337 24.44 6.66 12.61
N ALA A 338 24.73 6.09 11.44
CA ALA A 338 26.07 6.06 10.86
C ALA A 338 26.58 7.47 10.50
N GLN A 339 25.70 8.36 10.09
CA GLN A 339 26.05 9.77 9.86
C GLN A 339 26.40 10.50 11.17
N LYS A 340 25.72 10.14 12.28
CA LYS A 340 26.04 10.66 13.61
C LYS A 340 27.43 10.17 14.08
N ILE A 341 27.72 8.88 13.89
CA ILE A 341 29.03 8.28 14.19
C ILE A 341 30.15 8.92 13.35
N SER A 342 29.89 9.22 12.10
CA SER A 342 30.83 9.96 11.23
C SER A 342 31.14 11.36 11.76
N LYS A 343 30.18 12.02 12.43
CA LYS A 343 30.40 13.31 13.07
C LYS A 343 31.29 13.18 14.32
N GLU A 344 31.04 12.18 15.14
CA GLU A 344 31.85 11.88 16.33
C GLU A 344 33.31 11.52 15.99
N LEU A 345 33.53 10.78 14.88
CA LEU A 345 34.87 10.48 14.38
C LEU A 345 35.61 11.73 13.88
N LYS A 346 34.88 12.71 13.37
CA LYS A 346 35.45 13.99 12.94
C LYS A 346 35.89 14.86 14.14
N GLU A 347 35.12 14.83 15.23
CA GLU A 347 35.50 15.49 16.49
C GLU A 347 36.79 14.88 17.08
N LYS A 348 36.97 13.55 16.95
CA LYS A 348 38.22 12.87 17.32
C LYS A 348 39.38 13.28 16.41
N LEU A 349 39.16 13.43 15.13
CA LEU A 349 40.14 13.93 14.19
C LEU A 349 40.60 15.35 14.58
N GLU A 350 39.71 16.18 15.10
CA GLU A 350 40.01 17.52 15.62
C GLU A 350 40.96 17.47 16.83
N GLN A 351 40.76 16.50 17.71
CA GLN A 351 41.58 16.36 18.91
C GLN A 351 42.99 15.89 18.59
N SER A 352 43.17 14.91 17.71
CA SER A 352 44.51 14.41 17.33
C SER A 352 45.35 15.47 16.58
N LEU A 353 44.70 16.38 15.86
CA LEU A 353 45.38 17.54 15.29
C LEU A 353 45.87 18.53 16.38
N LYS A 354 45.04 18.71 17.41
CA LYS A 354 45.39 19.57 18.56
C LYS A 354 46.62 19.06 19.30
N GLU A 355 46.68 17.74 19.52
CA GLU A 355 47.86 17.08 20.15
C GLU A 355 49.13 17.22 19.29
N PHE A 356 49.00 17.12 17.97
CA PHE A 356 50.10 17.31 17.05
C PHE A 356 50.65 18.75 17.06
N GLU A 357 49.81 19.74 17.26
CA GLU A 357 50.21 21.13 17.33
C GLU A 357 50.80 21.52 18.70
N GLU A 358 50.31 20.88 19.78
CA GLU A 358 50.82 21.11 21.14
C GLU A 358 52.25 20.55 21.34
N CYS A 359 52.63 19.52 20.58
CA CYS A 359 53.98 18.97 20.61
C CYS A 359 55.11 19.95 20.22
N LYS A 360 54.75 20.98 19.47
CA LYS A 360 55.71 21.94 18.92
C LYS A 360 56.40 22.86 19.93
N THR A 361 55.97 22.79 21.19
CA THR A 361 56.41 23.80 22.21
C THR A 361 57.67 23.40 23.01
N LYS A 362 58.29 22.26 22.68
CA LYS A 362 59.42 21.77 23.53
C LYS A 362 60.72 21.79 22.77
N MET A 363 61.45 22.84 22.92
CA MET A 363 62.88 22.88 22.56
C MET A 363 63.78 22.73 23.81
N PRO A 364 64.79 21.87 23.79
CA PRO A 364 65.69 21.77 24.92
C PRO A 364 66.62 22.96 25.00
N THR A 365 66.77 23.44 26.21
CA THR A 365 67.65 24.55 26.52
C THR A 365 68.98 24.02 26.97
N ASP A 366 69.96 24.01 26.10
CA ASP A 366 71.34 24.03 26.53
C ASP A 366 72.20 24.69 25.47
N ALA A 367 72.28 25.97 25.52
CA ALA A 367 73.24 26.71 24.70
C ALA A 367 74.08 27.63 25.57
N ALA A 368 75.33 27.53 25.36
CA ALA A 368 76.34 28.25 26.12
C ALA A 368 76.07 29.75 26.28
N ASP A 369 76.42 30.30 27.40
CA ASP A 369 76.09 31.64 27.93
C ASP A 369 76.34 32.86 27.02
N ARG A 370 76.91 32.69 25.83
CA ARG A 370 77.16 33.77 24.84
C ARG A 370 75.97 34.08 23.92
N CYS A 371 75.09 33.20 23.70
CA CYS A 371 73.94 33.40 22.78
C CYS A 371 72.60 33.42 23.51
N LYS A 372 72.56 33.32 24.80
CA LYS A 372 71.37 33.31 25.62
C LYS A 372 70.29 34.31 25.25
N PRO A 373 70.59 35.62 25.02
CA PRO A 373 69.54 36.59 24.69
C PRO A 373 69.00 36.44 23.28
N LEU A 374 69.78 35.98 22.31
CA LEU A 374 69.34 35.66 20.95
C LEU A 374 68.60 34.33 20.89
N GLU A 375 69.07 33.37 21.69
CA GLU A 375 68.44 32.07 21.87
C GLU A 375 67.08 32.24 22.57
N GLU A 376 67.00 33.06 23.58
CA GLU A 376 65.74 33.38 24.23
C GLU A 376 64.74 34.06 23.28
N GLN A 377 65.27 34.99 22.46
CA GLN A 377 64.42 35.62 21.41
C GLN A 377 64.03 34.63 20.31
N TYR A 378 64.98 33.79 19.88
CA TYR A 378 64.71 32.73 18.91
C TYR A 378 63.74 31.70 19.45
N GLU A 379 63.95 31.22 20.69
CA GLU A 379 63.03 30.34 21.33
C GLU A 379 61.62 30.93 21.49
N LYS A 380 61.58 32.22 21.85
CA LYS A 380 60.31 32.94 21.93
C LYS A 380 59.63 33.05 20.57
N ALA A 381 60.40 33.38 19.51
CA ALA A 381 59.88 33.44 18.14
C ALA A 381 59.44 32.05 17.64
N GLN A 382 60.19 30.99 18.02
CA GLN A 382 59.86 29.62 17.69
C GLN A 382 58.61 29.13 18.44
N ARG A 383 58.46 29.47 19.72
CA ARG A 383 57.25 29.16 20.51
C ARG A 383 56.04 29.88 19.91
N GLU A 384 56.17 31.15 19.55
CA GLU A 384 55.11 31.89 18.90
C GLU A 384 54.77 31.32 17.51
N LEU A 385 55.82 30.89 16.75
CA LEU A 385 55.66 30.27 15.47
C LEU A 385 54.98 28.90 15.59
N SER A 386 55.42 28.09 16.57
CA SER A 386 54.81 26.77 16.82
C SER A 386 53.35 26.90 17.23
N TYR A 387 53.05 27.89 18.04
CA TYR A 387 51.67 28.21 18.39
C TYR A 387 50.85 28.61 17.17
N LEU A 388 51.37 29.52 16.33
CA LEU A 388 50.72 29.95 15.10
C LEU A 388 50.54 28.80 14.09
N VAL A 389 51.53 27.94 13.98
CA VAL A 389 51.42 26.73 13.12
C VAL A 389 50.42 25.74 13.68
N HIS A 390 50.32 25.64 15.02
CA HIS A 390 49.28 24.87 15.70
C HIS A 390 47.90 25.41 15.40
N GLU A 391 47.68 26.68 15.71
CA GLU A 391 46.39 27.30 15.39
C GLU A 391 46.02 27.20 13.90
N GLN A 392 47.02 27.39 13.02
CA GLN A 392 46.81 27.26 11.59
C GLN A 392 46.31 25.84 11.23
N LYS A 393 46.95 24.83 11.76
CA LYS A 393 46.54 23.43 11.48
C LYS A 393 45.19 23.11 12.09
N GLU A 394 44.86 23.64 13.27
CA GLU A 394 43.52 23.48 13.87
C GLU A 394 42.44 24.12 12.97
N GLU A 395 42.72 25.36 12.48
CA GLU A 395 41.78 26.02 11.57
C GLU A 395 41.69 25.31 10.21
N GLU A 396 42.82 24.80 9.67
CA GLU A 396 42.83 23.98 8.44
C GLU A 396 41.99 22.71 8.60
N LYS A 397 42.03 22.09 9.78
CA LYS A 397 41.24 20.92 10.10
C LYS A 397 39.76 21.24 10.28
N ILE A 398 39.45 22.33 10.96
CA ILE A 398 38.08 22.83 11.05
C ILE A 398 37.53 23.05 9.64
N LEU A 399 38.31 23.71 8.75
CA LEU A 399 37.91 23.91 7.37
C LEU A 399 37.69 22.60 6.63
N LEU A 400 38.62 21.64 6.73
CA LEU A 400 38.47 20.31 6.11
C LEU A 400 37.24 19.58 6.62
N SER A 401 37.02 19.60 7.95
CA SER A 401 35.85 18.96 8.54
C SER A 401 34.54 19.62 8.12
N LEU A 402 34.54 20.96 8.00
CA LEU A 402 33.40 21.73 7.53
C LEU A 402 33.16 21.48 6.03
N GLU A 403 34.22 21.37 5.23
CA GLU A 403 34.14 21.10 3.80
C GLU A 403 33.62 19.68 3.51
N GLU A 404 34.09 18.68 4.23
CA GLU A 404 33.57 17.33 4.17
C GLU A 404 32.10 17.25 4.64
N ASN A 405 31.75 17.97 5.73
CA ASN A 405 30.38 18.07 6.19
C ASN A 405 29.50 18.74 5.13
N ASN A 406 29.96 19.82 4.53
CA ASN A 406 29.25 20.50 3.47
C ASN A 406 29.06 19.63 2.23
N GLN A 407 30.04 18.81 1.87
CA GLN A 407 29.87 17.84 0.78
C GLN A 407 28.82 16.79 1.10
N LYS A 408 28.81 16.27 2.34
CA LYS A 408 27.78 15.33 2.79
C LYS A 408 26.39 15.98 2.83
N LEU A 409 26.32 17.22 3.32
CA LEU A 409 25.08 17.97 3.34
C LEU A 409 24.57 18.29 1.93
N LYS A 410 25.46 18.60 0.98
CA LYS A 410 25.10 18.74 -0.44
C LYS A 410 24.54 17.44 -1.01
N GLY A 411 25.16 16.30 -0.69
CA GLY A 411 24.63 15.00 -1.07
C GLY A 411 23.25 14.73 -0.46
N ALA A 412 23.09 15.04 0.84
CA ALA A 412 21.81 14.93 1.53
C ALA A 412 20.75 15.90 0.97
N ALA A 413 21.15 17.13 0.62
CA ALA A 413 20.26 18.10 -0.02
C ALA A 413 19.80 17.64 -1.42
N ALA A 414 20.70 17.08 -2.22
CA ALA A 414 20.35 16.52 -3.53
C ALA A 414 19.40 15.32 -3.40
N GLU A 415 19.65 14.45 -2.42
CA GLU A 415 18.74 13.33 -2.14
C GLU A 415 17.39 13.81 -1.59
N ASN A 416 17.38 14.82 -0.70
CA ASN A 416 16.13 15.44 -0.23
C ASN A 416 15.34 16.06 -1.40
N ALA A 417 16.01 16.72 -2.35
CA ALA A 417 15.35 17.28 -3.53
C ALA A 417 14.71 16.17 -4.38
N ARG A 418 15.43 15.07 -4.61
CA ARG A 418 14.90 13.90 -5.31
C ARG A 418 13.72 13.27 -4.58
N LEU A 419 13.83 13.10 -3.25
CA LEU A 419 12.75 12.60 -2.43
C LEU A 419 11.53 13.52 -2.47
N ALA A 420 11.74 14.84 -2.48
CA ALA A 420 10.67 15.82 -2.61
C ALA A 420 9.94 15.70 -3.95
N GLU A 421 10.65 15.52 -5.07
CA GLU A 421 10.07 15.27 -6.39
C GLU A 421 9.25 13.96 -6.42
N GLU A 422 9.78 12.89 -5.80
CA GLU A 422 9.05 11.63 -5.68
C GLU A 422 7.79 11.79 -4.83
N ILE A 423 7.86 12.53 -3.73
CA ILE A 423 6.71 12.85 -2.87
C ILE A 423 5.67 13.68 -3.64
N GLU A 424 6.12 14.66 -4.43
CA GLU A 424 5.22 15.46 -5.26
C GLU A 424 4.53 14.61 -6.33
N SER A 425 5.27 13.70 -6.95
CA SER A 425 4.71 12.73 -7.90
C SER A 425 3.66 11.83 -7.26
N VAL A 426 3.92 11.33 -6.04
CA VAL A 426 2.95 10.55 -5.26
C VAL A 426 1.73 11.40 -4.87
N ASN A 427 1.94 12.66 -4.47
CA ASN A 427 0.84 13.57 -4.16
C ASN A 427 -0.02 13.87 -5.39
N MET A 428 0.59 14.05 -6.55
CA MET A 428 -0.12 14.25 -7.82
C MET A 428 -0.92 13.01 -8.19
N ALA A 429 -0.34 11.82 -8.03
CA ALA A 429 -1.06 10.55 -8.24
C ALA A 429 -2.27 10.42 -7.30
N LEU A 430 -2.10 10.73 -6.00
CA LEU A 430 -3.19 10.71 -5.03
C LEU A 430 -4.30 11.71 -5.39
N LYS A 431 -3.94 12.96 -5.70
CA LYS A 431 -4.91 14.00 -6.13
C LYS A 431 -5.66 13.58 -7.40
N THR A 432 -4.95 13.02 -8.37
CA THR A 432 -5.56 12.54 -9.61
C THR A 432 -6.50 11.38 -9.34
N MET A 433 -6.09 10.44 -8.47
CA MET A 433 -6.97 9.34 -8.04
C MET A 433 -8.22 9.86 -7.33
N ASP A 434 -8.10 10.86 -6.46
CA ASP A 434 -9.24 11.48 -5.79
C ASP A 434 -10.19 12.12 -6.79
N HIS A 435 -9.66 13.00 -7.63
CA HIS A 435 -10.46 13.71 -8.62
C HIS A 435 -11.20 12.77 -9.59
N VAL A 436 -10.48 11.76 -10.10
CA VAL A 436 -11.10 10.77 -11.00
C VAL A 436 -12.12 9.91 -10.24
N SER A 437 -11.85 9.56 -9.00
CA SER A 437 -12.80 8.79 -8.17
C SER A 437 -14.08 9.59 -7.89
N GLU A 438 -13.96 10.88 -7.57
CA GLU A 438 -15.11 11.76 -7.38
C GLU A 438 -15.94 11.91 -8.65
N ARG A 439 -15.29 12.08 -9.79
CA ARG A 439 -16.01 12.17 -11.08
C ARG A 439 -16.75 10.87 -11.39
N ILE A 440 -16.13 9.72 -11.15
CA ILE A 440 -16.75 8.40 -11.35
C ILE A 440 -17.95 8.26 -10.41
N ARG A 441 -17.78 8.58 -9.12
CA ARG A 441 -18.87 8.52 -8.14
C ARG A 441 -20.03 9.42 -8.55
N ALA A 442 -19.76 10.66 -8.90
CA ALA A 442 -20.80 11.59 -9.33
C ALA A 442 -21.53 11.10 -10.59
N THR A 443 -20.79 10.60 -11.58
CA THR A 443 -21.38 10.06 -12.81
C THR A 443 -22.20 8.80 -12.52
N PHE A 444 -21.64 7.86 -11.76
CA PHE A 444 -22.31 6.63 -11.37
C PHE A 444 -23.53 6.92 -10.48
N GLY A 445 -23.42 7.82 -9.51
CA GLY A 445 -24.53 8.22 -8.65
C GLY A 445 -25.69 8.81 -9.46
N ASN A 446 -25.41 9.65 -10.45
CA ASN A 446 -26.44 10.20 -11.33
C ASN A 446 -27.12 9.12 -12.18
N LEU A 447 -26.33 8.20 -12.75
CA LEU A 447 -26.86 7.07 -13.52
C LEU A 447 -27.66 6.12 -12.63
N LEU A 448 -27.15 5.82 -11.43
CA LEU A 448 -27.82 4.98 -10.45
C LEU A 448 -29.16 5.59 -10.02
N ASN A 449 -29.18 6.88 -9.69
CA ASN A 449 -30.40 7.59 -9.33
C ASN A 449 -31.40 7.59 -10.50
N SER A 450 -30.95 7.77 -11.74
CA SER A 450 -31.81 7.73 -12.92
C SER A 450 -32.42 6.34 -13.16
N GLU A 451 -31.58 5.30 -13.16
CA GLU A 451 -32.06 3.92 -13.39
C GLU A 451 -32.93 3.42 -12.22
N ALA A 452 -32.52 3.69 -10.96
CA ALA A 452 -33.32 3.33 -9.80
C ALA A 452 -34.69 4.04 -9.79
N SER A 453 -34.74 5.31 -10.21
CA SER A 453 -36.00 6.04 -10.32
C SER A 453 -36.93 5.42 -11.37
N LYS A 454 -36.42 5.04 -12.54
CA LYS A 454 -37.22 4.35 -13.57
C LYS A 454 -37.80 3.04 -13.03
N ILE A 455 -36.95 2.24 -12.40
CA ILE A 455 -37.37 0.95 -11.83
C ILE A 455 -38.41 1.18 -10.72
N LEU A 456 -38.17 2.15 -9.81
CA LEU A 456 -39.09 2.46 -8.74
C LEU A 456 -40.44 2.94 -9.28
N PHE A 457 -40.43 3.80 -10.29
CA PHE A 457 -41.64 4.28 -10.98
C PHE A 457 -42.46 3.10 -11.54
N ASP A 458 -41.79 2.18 -12.24
CA ASP A 458 -42.45 1.01 -12.85
C ASP A 458 -43.06 0.09 -11.79
N ILE A 459 -42.35 -0.22 -10.68
CA ILE A 459 -42.84 -1.14 -9.64
C ILE A 459 -43.85 -0.53 -8.68
N THR A 460 -44.03 0.80 -8.71
CA THR A 460 -44.99 1.52 -7.87
C THR A 460 -46.14 2.13 -8.66
N ASP A 461 -46.29 1.73 -9.91
CA ASP A 461 -47.30 2.24 -10.84
C ASP A 461 -47.33 3.78 -10.88
N GLY A 462 -46.15 4.39 -10.98
CA GLY A 462 -45.97 5.84 -11.08
C GLY A 462 -46.09 6.59 -9.75
N LYS A 463 -46.36 5.95 -8.64
CA LYS A 463 -46.58 6.63 -7.35
C LYS A 463 -45.33 7.34 -6.84
N TYR A 464 -44.16 6.78 -7.04
CA TYR A 464 -42.89 7.39 -6.68
C TYR A 464 -42.06 7.65 -7.92
N GLU A 465 -41.88 8.94 -8.22
CA GLU A 465 -41.28 9.39 -9.47
C GLU A 465 -39.78 9.32 -9.47
N LYS A 466 -39.16 9.50 -8.29
CA LYS A 466 -37.73 9.65 -8.21
C LYS A 466 -37.19 9.13 -6.88
N VAL A 467 -36.07 8.43 -6.96
CA VAL A 467 -35.23 8.11 -5.82
C VAL A 467 -33.86 8.77 -6.02
N VAL A 468 -33.36 9.40 -4.97
CA VAL A 468 -32.09 10.09 -4.98
C VAL A 468 -31.25 9.63 -3.79
N ILE A 469 -30.08 9.11 -4.09
CA ILE A 469 -29.05 8.88 -3.12
C ILE A 469 -28.22 10.17 -3.08
N GLY A 470 -28.28 10.88 -1.96
CA GLY A 470 -27.60 12.15 -1.78
C GLY A 470 -26.08 11.96 -1.51
N GLN A 471 -25.33 13.05 -1.56
CA GLN A 471 -23.91 13.04 -1.16
C GLN A 471 -23.71 12.67 0.33
N ASP A 472 -24.74 12.86 1.14
CA ASP A 472 -24.81 12.43 2.54
C ASP A 472 -25.15 10.95 2.71
N MET A 473 -25.17 10.19 1.60
CA MET A 473 -25.53 8.77 1.51
C MET A 473 -26.96 8.44 2.00
N LYS A 474 -27.80 9.46 2.16
CA LYS A 474 -29.20 9.26 2.50
C LYS A 474 -30.02 9.04 1.25
N VAL A 475 -30.90 8.04 1.32
CA VAL A 475 -31.89 7.78 0.27
C VAL A 475 -33.11 8.67 0.50
N ARG A 476 -33.47 9.45 -0.52
CA ARG A 476 -34.66 10.32 -0.55
C ARG A 476 -35.55 9.88 -1.69
N VAL A 477 -36.83 9.96 -1.46
CA VAL A 477 -37.85 9.56 -2.45
C VAL A 477 -38.78 10.71 -2.71
N TYR A 478 -39.22 10.84 -3.95
CA TYR A 478 -40.11 11.91 -4.38
C TYR A 478 -41.40 11.34 -4.93
N ALA A 479 -42.54 11.93 -4.53
CA ALA A 479 -43.84 11.70 -5.10
C ALA A 479 -44.58 13.06 -5.19
N ASP A 480 -45.24 13.32 -6.29
CA ASP A 480 -45.90 14.60 -6.56
C ASP A 480 -44.95 15.81 -6.36
N GLU A 481 -43.69 15.70 -6.81
CA GLU A 481 -42.61 16.69 -6.65
C GLU A 481 -42.20 16.96 -5.20
N ARG A 482 -42.72 16.23 -4.23
CA ARG A 482 -42.40 16.38 -2.79
C ARG A 482 -41.42 15.34 -2.34
N GLU A 483 -40.45 15.77 -1.57
CA GLU A 483 -39.52 14.86 -0.88
C GLU A 483 -40.23 14.15 0.28
N ILE A 484 -40.12 12.84 0.31
CA ILE A 484 -40.67 11.99 1.37
C ILE A 484 -39.51 11.30 2.07
N GLN A 485 -39.46 11.44 3.38
CA GLN A 485 -38.46 10.74 4.19
C GLN A 485 -38.73 9.25 4.22
N LEU A 486 -37.67 8.44 4.21
CA LEU A 486 -37.77 6.98 4.15
C LEU A 486 -38.56 6.41 5.35
N GLU A 487 -38.43 7.05 6.52
CA GLU A 487 -39.11 6.68 7.75
C GLU A 487 -40.63 6.89 7.68
N SER A 488 -41.08 7.67 6.74
CA SER A 488 -42.50 8.01 6.57
C SER A 488 -43.25 7.08 5.61
N VAL A 489 -42.53 6.20 4.91
CA VAL A 489 -43.14 5.27 3.96
C VAL A 489 -43.32 3.88 4.57
N SER A 490 -44.23 3.10 3.98
CA SER A 490 -44.47 1.73 4.45
C SER A 490 -43.25 0.83 4.25
N ARG A 491 -43.14 -0.22 5.07
CA ARG A 491 -42.06 -1.19 4.93
C ARG A 491 -41.99 -1.80 3.53
N GLY A 492 -43.11 -2.15 2.93
CA GLY A 492 -43.15 -2.65 1.56
C GLY A 492 -42.62 -1.64 0.54
N THR A 493 -42.84 -0.33 0.75
CA THR A 493 -42.28 0.72 -0.08
C THR A 493 -40.76 0.83 0.13
N ILE A 494 -40.28 0.73 1.36
CA ILE A 494 -38.82 0.71 1.64
C ILE A 494 -38.16 -0.44 0.89
N GLU A 495 -38.73 -1.62 0.91
CA GLU A 495 -38.26 -2.80 0.21
C GLU A 495 -38.21 -2.56 -1.33
N GLN A 496 -39.24 -1.91 -1.90
CA GLN A 496 -39.26 -1.55 -3.33
C GLN A 496 -38.14 -0.55 -3.69
N ILE A 497 -37.90 0.45 -2.84
CA ILE A 497 -36.85 1.43 -3.03
C ILE A 497 -35.48 0.75 -3.08
N TYR A 498 -35.16 -0.10 -2.09
CA TYR A 498 -33.90 -0.80 -2.06
C TYR A 498 -33.75 -1.84 -3.19
N LEU A 499 -34.84 -2.52 -3.56
CA LEU A 499 -34.86 -3.39 -4.73
C LEU A 499 -34.51 -2.61 -6.01
N SER A 500 -35.12 -1.44 -6.21
CA SER A 500 -34.86 -0.61 -7.38
C SER A 500 -33.41 -0.15 -7.44
N ILE A 501 -32.82 0.27 -6.32
CA ILE A 501 -31.42 0.67 -6.21
C ILE A 501 -30.49 -0.51 -6.53
N ARG A 502 -30.73 -1.69 -5.98
CA ARG A 502 -29.89 -2.88 -6.20
C ARG A 502 -29.95 -3.37 -7.64
N VAL A 503 -31.16 -3.42 -8.22
CA VAL A 503 -31.32 -3.82 -9.64
C VAL A 503 -30.66 -2.79 -10.56
N ALA A 504 -30.81 -1.49 -10.29
CA ALA A 504 -30.15 -0.44 -11.04
C ALA A 504 -28.62 -0.56 -10.94
N ALA A 505 -28.10 -0.76 -9.75
CA ALA A 505 -26.67 -0.96 -9.52
C ALA A 505 -26.14 -2.18 -10.28
N ALA A 506 -26.83 -3.31 -10.22
CA ALA A 506 -26.44 -4.50 -10.94
C ALA A 506 -26.43 -4.28 -12.46
N LYS A 507 -27.44 -3.61 -13.01
CA LYS A 507 -27.46 -3.25 -14.43
C LYS A 507 -26.29 -2.37 -14.85
N LEU A 508 -25.92 -1.41 -14.02
CA LEU A 508 -24.82 -0.48 -14.32
C LEU A 508 -23.45 -1.12 -14.16
N LEU A 509 -23.26 -1.94 -13.14
CA LEU A 509 -21.97 -2.57 -12.84
C LEU A 509 -21.65 -3.75 -13.77
N TRP A 510 -22.67 -4.50 -14.21
CA TRP A 510 -22.55 -5.68 -15.07
C TRP A 510 -23.33 -5.55 -16.37
N GLN A 511 -23.26 -4.37 -17.00
CA GLN A 511 -23.97 -4.05 -18.23
C GLN A 511 -23.59 -5.03 -19.38
N ASP A 512 -22.30 -5.35 -19.48
CA ASP A 512 -21.77 -6.24 -20.53
C ASP A 512 -21.98 -7.74 -20.21
N GLU A 513 -22.13 -8.09 -18.94
CA GLU A 513 -22.27 -9.48 -18.49
C GLU A 513 -23.33 -9.60 -17.38
N PRO A 514 -24.62 -9.69 -17.75
CA PRO A 514 -25.69 -9.79 -16.76
C PRO A 514 -25.49 -10.96 -15.79
N MET A 515 -25.49 -10.66 -14.48
CA MET A 515 -25.34 -11.64 -13.41
C MET A 515 -26.71 -12.09 -12.91
N PRO A 516 -26.85 -13.35 -12.45
CA PRO A 516 -28.13 -13.84 -11.94
C PRO A 516 -28.51 -13.18 -10.62
N PHE A 517 -29.73 -12.65 -10.52
CA PHE A 517 -30.30 -12.20 -9.26
C PHE A 517 -30.76 -13.39 -8.40
N LEU A 518 -30.50 -13.32 -7.10
CA LEU A 518 -30.95 -14.28 -6.11
C LEU A 518 -31.68 -13.55 -4.99
N PHE A 519 -32.96 -13.85 -4.82
CA PHE A 519 -33.84 -13.19 -3.88
C PHE A 519 -34.44 -14.20 -2.91
N ASP A 520 -34.20 -14.03 -1.60
CA ASP A 520 -34.74 -14.90 -0.57
C ASP A 520 -35.85 -14.17 0.21
N ASP A 521 -37.11 -14.59 -0.03
CA ASP A 521 -38.34 -14.06 0.57
C ASP A 521 -38.46 -12.51 0.51
N VAL A 522 -37.96 -11.89 -0.54
CA VAL A 522 -37.85 -10.40 -0.71
C VAL A 522 -39.24 -9.76 -0.80
N PHE A 523 -40.23 -10.45 -1.33
CA PHE A 523 -41.56 -9.91 -1.59
C PHE A 523 -42.55 -10.11 -0.46
N ALA A 524 -42.10 -10.50 0.73
CA ALA A 524 -42.97 -10.83 1.87
C ALA A 524 -43.90 -9.64 2.29
N TYR A 525 -43.45 -8.41 2.08
CA TYR A 525 -44.20 -7.18 2.44
C TYR A 525 -44.92 -6.52 1.25
N TYR A 526 -44.97 -7.17 0.09
CA TYR A 526 -45.63 -6.63 -1.09
C TYR A 526 -47.08 -7.07 -1.11
N ASP A 527 -47.99 -6.18 -1.47
CA ASP A 527 -49.32 -6.54 -1.91
C ASP A 527 -49.26 -7.18 -3.32
N ASP A 528 -50.40 -7.73 -3.76
CA ASP A 528 -50.42 -8.49 -5.01
C ASP A 528 -50.16 -7.61 -6.26
N GLU A 529 -50.60 -6.35 -6.25
CA GLU A 529 -50.38 -5.39 -7.35
C GLU A 529 -48.89 -5.05 -7.47
N ARG A 530 -48.25 -4.70 -6.35
CA ARG A 530 -46.82 -4.41 -6.29
C ARG A 530 -45.96 -5.61 -6.63
N LEU A 531 -46.37 -6.79 -6.17
CA LEU A 531 -45.71 -8.05 -6.49
C LEU A 531 -45.75 -8.29 -8.01
N ALA A 532 -46.93 -8.14 -8.64
CA ALA A 532 -47.10 -8.32 -10.09
C ALA A 532 -46.21 -7.35 -10.88
N ALA A 533 -46.19 -6.05 -10.49
CA ALA A 533 -45.36 -5.03 -11.12
C ALA A 533 -43.87 -5.34 -10.97
N ALA A 534 -43.41 -5.74 -9.79
CA ALA A 534 -42.03 -6.13 -9.54
C ALA A 534 -41.62 -7.36 -10.35
N ILE A 535 -42.45 -8.38 -10.42
CA ILE A 535 -42.21 -9.58 -11.22
C ILE A 535 -42.15 -9.24 -12.71
N ASP A 536 -43.04 -8.38 -13.22
CA ASP A 536 -43.03 -7.95 -14.62
C ASP A 536 -41.74 -7.14 -14.95
N MET A 537 -41.34 -6.24 -14.09
CA MET A 537 -40.06 -5.53 -14.20
C MET A 537 -38.88 -6.52 -14.23
N LEU A 538 -38.85 -7.50 -13.34
CA LEU A 538 -37.78 -8.50 -13.28
C LEU A 538 -37.75 -9.40 -14.51
N LYS A 539 -38.88 -9.75 -15.09
CA LYS A 539 -38.96 -10.48 -16.37
C LYS A 539 -38.29 -9.68 -17.50
N LYS A 540 -38.37 -8.35 -17.46
CA LYS A 540 -37.82 -7.44 -18.48
C LYS A 540 -36.40 -6.98 -18.21
N CYS A 541 -35.82 -7.29 -17.05
CA CYS A 541 -34.53 -6.73 -16.64
C CYS A 541 -33.32 -7.29 -17.42
N GLY A 542 -33.48 -8.36 -18.17
CA GLY A 542 -32.40 -8.97 -18.97
C GLY A 542 -31.44 -9.85 -18.17
N HIS A 543 -31.71 -10.08 -16.90
CA HIS A 543 -30.95 -10.95 -16.01
C HIS A 543 -31.71 -12.24 -15.72
N GLN A 544 -31.00 -13.32 -15.46
CA GLN A 544 -31.61 -14.46 -14.81
C GLN A 544 -32.05 -14.06 -13.40
N VAL A 545 -33.26 -14.42 -13.00
CA VAL A 545 -33.79 -14.14 -11.67
C VAL A 545 -34.19 -15.44 -11.00
N ILE A 546 -33.69 -15.67 -9.79
CA ILE A 546 -34.03 -16.83 -8.96
C ILE A 546 -34.64 -16.31 -7.66
N ILE A 547 -35.93 -16.55 -7.49
CA ILE A 547 -36.69 -16.14 -6.31
C ILE A 547 -36.96 -17.36 -5.44
N PHE A 548 -36.52 -17.33 -4.21
CA PHE A 548 -36.87 -18.30 -3.18
C PHE A 548 -38.03 -17.72 -2.40
N SER A 549 -39.17 -18.43 -2.36
CA SER A 549 -40.37 -17.95 -1.68
C SER A 549 -41.11 -19.00 -0.90
N CYS A 550 -41.74 -18.59 0.21
CA CYS A 550 -42.67 -19.37 0.97
C CYS A 550 -44.15 -19.11 0.60
N HIS A 551 -44.42 -18.13 -0.29
CA HIS A 551 -45.74 -17.74 -0.69
C HIS A 551 -46.11 -18.29 -2.06
N SER A 552 -47.29 -18.91 -2.18
CA SER A 552 -47.79 -19.50 -3.42
C SER A 552 -48.21 -18.46 -4.47
N ARG A 553 -48.44 -17.21 -4.06
CA ARG A 553 -48.86 -16.11 -4.94
C ARG A 553 -47.78 -15.76 -5.98
N GLU A 554 -46.50 -15.89 -5.66
CA GLU A 554 -45.42 -15.64 -6.58
C GLU A 554 -45.34 -16.71 -7.68
N ASP A 555 -45.54 -17.99 -7.29
CA ASP A 555 -45.62 -19.12 -8.23
C ASP A 555 -46.79 -18.97 -9.23
N SER A 556 -47.94 -18.42 -8.74
CA SER A 556 -49.09 -18.19 -9.60
C SER A 556 -48.89 -17.14 -10.69
N LEU A 557 -47.95 -16.18 -10.52
CA LEU A 557 -47.61 -15.15 -11.51
C LEU A 557 -46.67 -15.63 -12.61
N LEU A 558 -46.13 -16.85 -12.49
CA LEU A 558 -45.33 -17.51 -13.55
C LEU A 558 -46.22 -18.29 -14.53
N ARG A 559 -47.37 -18.77 -14.04
CA ARG A 559 -48.30 -19.54 -14.84
C ARG A 559 -49.24 -18.61 -15.62
#